data_0a85d7977f1f300860c4d53efb9eda0e
#
_entry.id   0a85d7977f1f300860c4d53efb9eda0e
#
_cell.length_a   1.000
_cell.length_b   1.000
_cell.length_c   1.000
_cell.angle_alpha   90.00
_cell.angle_beta   90.00
_cell.angle_gamma   90.00
#
_symmetry.space_group_name_H-M   'P 1'
#
loop_
_entity.id
_entity.type
_entity.pdbx_description
1 polymer ?
#
loop_
_entity_poly.entity_id
_entity_poly.type
_entity_poly.pdbx_seq_one_letter_code
_entity_poly.pdbx_strand_id
1 'polypeptide(L)'
;MTQTNNNALHLYKRLLKSTGIYKKIFLLAITGMIIHAITDTSFAAIIKPLLDGSFIDKDPSFIQIMPILIILIFVFRGIGSFMSTYGMAYVGRSIIRDIRRDMFDKILLRSSSLYDESVTGKLVSKITFDAEQVAEAATKAVTTVIKDGLTIIGLLSLMF
;
A
#
# COMPACT_ATOMS: atom_id res chain seq x y z
N MET A 1 -22.60 15.54 19.41
CA MET A 1 -21.51 14.60 19.05
C MET A 1 -21.74 13.81 17.76
N THR A 2 -22.85 13.93 17.07
CA THR A 2 -23.26 13.13 15.88
C THR A 2 -22.94 13.78 14.52
N GLN A 3 -22.56 15.05 14.48
CA GLN A 3 -22.28 15.76 13.22
C GLN A 3 -20.87 15.50 12.65
N THR A 4 -19.91 15.09 13.48
CA THR A 4 -18.51 14.90 13.07
C THR A 4 -18.31 13.61 12.23
N ASN A 5 -19.14 12.59 12.44
CA ASN A 5 -19.02 11.30 11.79
C ASN A 5 -19.51 11.30 10.33
N ASN A 6 -20.53 12.10 10.02
CA ASN A 6 -21.04 12.23 8.64
C ASN A 6 -20.07 13.01 7.74
N ASN A 7 -19.34 13.99 8.30
CA ASN A 7 -18.34 14.73 7.54
C ASN A 7 -17.11 13.90 7.21
N ALA A 8 -16.69 13.00 8.11
CA ALA A 8 -15.58 12.08 7.86
C ALA A 8 -15.93 11.10 6.75
N LEU A 9 -17.11 10.45 6.79
CA LEU A 9 -17.58 9.56 5.75
C LEU A 9 -17.75 10.24 4.38
N HIS A 10 -18.22 11.48 4.36
CA HIS A 10 -18.35 12.29 3.14
C HIS A 10 -16.98 12.68 2.57
N LEU A 11 -16.01 12.96 3.42
CA LEU A 11 -14.61 13.18 3.04
C LEU A 11 -13.97 11.91 2.49
N TYR A 12 -14.17 10.77 3.15
CA TYR A 12 -13.71 9.46 2.64
C TYR A 12 -14.33 9.12 1.28
N LYS A 13 -15.63 9.36 1.12
CA LYS A 13 -16.33 9.11 -0.15
C LYS A 13 -15.90 10.07 -1.26
N ARG A 14 -15.54 11.30 -0.92
CA ARG A 14 -15.02 12.31 -1.86
C ARG A 14 -13.56 12.00 -2.25
N LEU A 15 -12.73 11.56 -1.30
CA LEU A 15 -11.38 11.05 -1.56
C LEU A 15 -11.42 9.80 -2.45
N LEU A 16 -12.33 8.86 -2.19
CA LEU A 16 -12.53 7.67 -3.03
C LEU A 16 -13.06 8.03 -4.43
N LYS A 17 -13.85 9.09 -4.59
CA LYS A 17 -14.37 9.54 -5.89
C LYS A 17 -13.30 10.26 -6.72
N SER A 18 -12.40 11.01 -6.09
CA SER A 18 -11.20 11.59 -6.73
C SER A 18 -10.20 10.51 -7.17
N THR A 19 -10.20 9.35 -6.50
CA THR A 19 -9.39 8.18 -6.83
C THR A 19 -9.76 7.54 -8.18
N GLY A 20 -10.84 7.99 -8.83
CA GLY A 20 -11.27 7.50 -10.16
C GLY A 20 -10.17 7.58 -11.22
N ILE A 21 -9.29 8.59 -11.14
CA ILE A 21 -8.17 8.80 -12.05
C ILE A 21 -7.03 7.81 -11.75
N TYR A 22 -6.89 7.38 -10.49
CA TYR A 22 -5.79 6.51 -10.04
C TYR A 22 -6.16 5.04 -9.92
N LYS A 23 -7.40 4.66 -10.31
CA LYS A 23 -7.90 3.27 -10.21
C LYS A 23 -6.97 2.25 -10.84
N LYS A 24 -6.38 2.56 -12.00
CA LYS A 24 -5.46 1.65 -12.70
C LYS A 24 -4.20 1.38 -11.87
N ILE A 25 -3.61 2.41 -11.26
CA ILE A 25 -2.39 2.27 -10.45
C ILE A 25 -2.69 1.63 -9.11
N PHE A 26 -3.84 1.94 -8.52
CA PHE A 26 -4.31 1.26 -7.30
C PHE A 26 -4.57 -0.23 -7.55
N LEU A 27 -5.18 -0.59 -8.68
CA LEU A 27 -5.38 -1.98 -9.08
C LEU A 27 -4.04 -2.70 -9.29
N LEU A 28 -3.08 -2.03 -9.92
CA LEU A 28 -1.72 -2.55 -10.09
C LEU A 28 -1.03 -2.79 -8.74
N ALA A 29 -1.20 -1.89 -7.78
CA ALA A 29 -0.69 -2.08 -6.42
C ALA A 29 -1.32 -3.30 -5.73
N ILE A 30 -2.64 -3.48 -5.84
CA ILE A 30 -3.34 -4.64 -5.30
C ILE A 30 -2.84 -5.94 -5.95
N THR A 31 -2.67 -5.96 -7.27
CA THR A 31 -2.10 -7.11 -7.98
C THR A 31 -0.70 -7.45 -7.44
N GLY A 32 0.13 -6.44 -7.21
CA GLY A 32 1.45 -6.62 -6.58
C GLY A 32 1.35 -7.22 -5.17
N MET A 33 0.37 -6.80 -4.36
CA MET A 33 0.13 -7.37 -3.02
C MET A 33 -0.29 -8.84 -3.09
N ILE A 34 -1.14 -9.20 -4.06
CA ILE A 34 -1.59 -10.57 -4.27
C ILE A 34 -0.41 -11.46 -4.68
N ILE A 35 0.41 -11.02 -5.64
CA ILE A 35 1.62 -11.75 -6.06
C ILE A 35 2.55 -11.95 -4.86
N HIS A 36 2.75 -10.92 -4.04
CA HIS A 36 3.58 -11.01 -2.85
C HIS A 36 3.04 -12.04 -1.86
N ALA A 37 1.74 -12.03 -1.57
CA ALA A 37 1.11 -12.96 -0.63
C ALA A 37 1.18 -14.42 -1.14
N ILE A 38 0.94 -14.63 -2.45
CA ILE A 38 1.07 -15.96 -3.07
C ILE A 38 2.50 -16.48 -2.96
N THR A 39 3.50 -15.64 -3.22
CA THR A 39 4.91 -16.04 -3.14
C THR A 39 5.35 -16.33 -1.71
N ASP A 40 4.86 -15.59 -0.70
CA ASP A 40 5.10 -15.86 0.72
C ASP A 40 4.52 -17.22 1.14
N THR A 41 3.28 -17.48 0.75
CA THR A 41 2.61 -18.77 1.00
C THR A 41 3.30 -19.92 0.30
N SER A 42 3.71 -19.73 -0.98
CA SER A 42 4.44 -20.73 -1.75
C SER A 42 5.80 -21.04 -1.15
N PHE A 43 6.50 -20.03 -0.64
CA PHE A 43 7.77 -20.21 0.05
C PHE A 43 7.60 -21.06 1.32
N ALA A 44 6.57 -20.76 2.13
CA ALA A 44 6.25 -21.57 3.31
C ALA A 44 5.90 -23.03 2.95
N ALA A 45 5.17 -23.24 1.85
CA ALA A 45 4.79 -24.57 1.37
C ALA A 45 6.00 -25.42 0.93
N ILE A 46 7.02 -24.79 0.36
CA ILE A 46 8.21 -25.48 -0.17
C ILE A 46 9.19 -25.88 0.92
N ILE A 47 9.14 -25.28 2.11
CA ILE A 47 10.09 -25.59 3.19
C ILE A 47 10.06 -27.08 3.55
N LYS A 48 8.86 -27.67 3.70
CA LYS A 48 8.72 -29.08 4.05
C LYS A 48 9.30 -30.02 2.97
N PRO A 49 8.85 -29.99 1.71
CA PRO A 49 9.43 -30.83 0.66
C PRO A 49 10.93 -30.54 0.42
N LEU A 50 11.40 -29.31 0.66
CA LEU A 50 12.82 -28.98 0.59
C LEU A 50 13.64 -29.77 1.61
N LEU A 51 13.17 -29.84 2.85
CA LEU A 51 13.86 -30.61 3.90
C LEU A 51 13.78 -32.10 3.64
N ASP A 52 12.61 -32.63 3.29
CA ASP A 52 12.39 -34.04 3.07
C ASP A 52 13.18 -34.53 1.85
N GLY A 53 13.06 -33.89 0.70
CA GLY A 53 13.73 -34.30 -0.55
C GLY A 53 15.24 -34.08 -0.57
N SER A 54 15.74 -33.03 0.11
CA SER A 54 17.17 -32.74 0.13
C SER A 54 17.96 -33.52 1.18
N PHE A 55 17.37 -33.74 2.37
CA PHE A 55 18.05 -34.31 3.51
C PHE A 55 17.64 -35.77 3.79
N ILE A 56 16.40 -36.15 3.54
CA ILE A 56 15.88 -37.48 3.81
C ILE A 56 16.04 -38.38 2.58
N ASP A 57 15.45 -38.00 1.45
CA ASP A 57 15.40 -38.80 0.23
C ASP A 57 16.68 -38.68 -0.62
N LYS A 58 17.43 -37.58 -0.45
CA LYS A 58 18.70 -37.29 -1.19
C LYS A 58 18.58 -37.47 -2.71
N ASP A 59 17.40 -37.07 -3.26
CA ASP A 59 17.15 -37.16 -4.70
C ASP A 59 18.00 -36.12 -5.46
N PRO A 60 18.93 -36.58 -6.35
CA PRO A 60 19.79 -35.67 -7.10
C PRO A 60 19.03 -34.68 -7.98
N SER A 61 17.90 -35.09 -8.55
CA SER A 61 17.07 -34.25 -9.41
C SER A 61 16.42 -33.12 -8.62
N PHE A 62 15.97 -33.43 -7.40
CA PHE A 62 15.35 -32.49 -6.50
C PHE A 62 16.35 -31.44 -6.00
N ILE A 63 17.56 -31.88 -5.63
CA ILE A 63 18.63 -30.98 -5.16
C ILE A 63 19.03 -29.97 -6.24
N GLN A 64 19.01 -30.35 -7.53
CA GLN A 64 19.33 -29.42 -8.63
C GLN A 64 18.22 -28.42 -8.96
N ILE A 65 16.95 -28.81 -8.83
CA ILE A 65 15.81 -27.97 -9.22
C ILE A 65 15.44 -26.95 -8.11
N MET A 66 15.59 -27.32 -6.84
CA MET A 66 15.18 -26.50 -5.71
C MET A 66 15.81 -25.10 -5.65
N PRO A 67 17.11 -24.93 -5.87
CA PRO A 67 17.71 -23.60 -5.87
C PRO A 67 17.11 -22.68 -6.95
N ILE A 68 16.82 -23.24 -8.13
CA ILE A 68 16.22 -22.48 -9.24
C ILE A 68 14.80 -22.04 -8.87
N LEU A 69 14.02 -22.94 -8.28
CA LEU A 69 12.65 -22.66 -7.86
C LEU A 69 12.59 -21.60 -6.75
N ILE A 70 13.51 -21.67 -5.79
CA ILE A 70 13.64 -20.65 -4.73
C ILE A 70 13.97 -19.28 -5.34
N ILE A 71 14.95 -19.23 -6.26
CA ILE A 71 15.33 -17.98 -6.94
C ILE A 71 14.11 -17.40 -7.69
N LEU A 72 13.35 -18.24 -8.38
CA LEU A 72 12.15 -17.82 -9.11
C LEU A 72 11.10 -17.20 -8.17
N ILE A 73 10.85 -17.84 -7.03
CA ILE A 73 9.93 -17.32 -6.00
C ILE A 73 10.39 -15.94 -5.51
N PHE A 74 11.69 -15.78 -5.20
CA PHE A 74 12.23 -14.50 -4.75
C PHE A 74 12.14 -13.40 -5.81
N VAL A 75 12.34 -13.73 -7.09
CA VAL A 75 12.17 -12.79 -8.20
C VAL A 75 10.71 -12.33 -8.29
N PHE A 76 9.74 -13.24 -8.28
CA PHE A 76 8.32 -12.87 -8.29
C PHE A 76 7.91 -12.07 -7.04
N ARG A 77 8.44 -12.44 -5.87
CA ARG A 77 8.26 -11.69 -4.62
C ARG A 77 8.77 -10.25 -4.74
N GLY A 78 9.97 -10.08 -5.32
CA GLY A 78 10.56 -8.76 -5.56
C GLY A 78 9.71 -7.90 -6.50
N ILE A 79 9.23 -8.49 -7.59
CA ILE A 79 8.33 -7.81 -8.54
C ILE A 79 7.02 -7.41 -7.85
N GLY A 80 6.37 -8.32 -7.13
CA GLY A 80 5.13 -8.04 -6.40
C GLY A 80 5.31 -6.94 -5.34
N SER A 81 6.41 -6.99 -4.59
CA SER A 81 6.75 -5.98 -3.59
C SER A 81 7.00 -4.61 -4.24
N PHE A 82 7.73 -4.56 -5.35
CA PHE A 82 7.97 -3.33 -6.08
C PHE A 82 6.68 -2.72 -6.63
N MET A 83 5.83 -3.51 -7.30
CA MET A 83 4.54 -3.05 -7.84
C MET A 83 3.64 -2.50 -6.73
N SER A 84 3.56 -3.21 -5.61
CA SER A 84 2.78 -2.81 -4.45
C SER A 84 3.27 -1.49 -3.86
N THR A 85 4.56 -1.40 -3.52
CA THR A 85 5.16 -0.23 -2.87
C THR A 85 5.12 0.99 -3.78
N TYR A 86 5.52 0.84 -5.05
CA TYR A 86 5.52 1.92 -6.01
C TYR A 86 4.10 2.42 -6.31
N GLY A 87 3.16 1.50 -6.54
CA GLY A 87 1.77 1.84 -6.82
C GLY A 87 1.11 2.59 -5.67
N MET A 88 1.28 2.11 -4.43
CA MET A 88 0.73 2.78 -3.24
C MET A 88 1.41 4.11 -2.96
N ALA A 89 2.73 4.23 -3.12
CA ALA A 89 3.43 5.51 -2.99
C ALA A 89 2.95 6.53 -4.02
N TYR A 90 2.69 6.11 -5.25
CA TYR A 90 2.14 7.00 -6.29
C TYR A 90 0.72 7.48 -5.94
N VAL A 91 -0.15 6.58 -5.48
CA VAL A 91 -1.51 6.93 -5.04
C VAL A 91 -1.45 7.92 -3.87
N GLY A 92 -0.63 7.65 -2.85
CA GLY A 92 -0.46 8.53 -1.69
C GLY A 92 0.00 9.94 -2.08
N ARG A 93 1.04 10.06 -2.91
CA ARG A 93 1.53 11.37 -3.41
C ARG A 93 0.49 12.11 -4.24
N SER A 94 -0.31 11.38 -5.00
CA SER A 94 -1.38 11.98 -5.80
C SER A 94 -2.49 12.54 -4.93
N ILE A 95 -2.87 11.85 -3.86
CA ILE A 95 -3.84 12.33 -2.86
C ILE A 95 -3.31 13.59 -2.17
N ILE A 96 -2.04 13.59 -1.75
CA ILE A 96 -1.40 14.77 -1.13
C ILE A 96 -1.45 15.97 -2.07
N ARG A 97 -1.12 15.77 -3.34
CA ARG A 97 -1.18 16.83 -4.36
C ARG A 97 -2.58 17.40 -4.50
N ASP A 98 -3.60 16.54 -4.57
CA ASP A 98 -4.98 16.97 -4.75
C ASP A 98 -5.49 17.72 -3.50
N ILE A 99 -5.13 17.26 -2.29
CA ILE A 99 -5.44 17.95 -1.03
C ILE A 99 -4.77 19.33 -1.00
N ARG A 100 -3.49 19.42 -1.35
CA ARG A 100 -2.75 20.70 -1.38
C ARG A 100 -3.39 21.68 -2.36
N ARG A 101 -3.81 21.22 -3.52
CA ARG A 101 -4.49 22.03 -4.52
C ARG A 101 -5.85 22.56 -4.00
N ASP A 102 -6.67 21.68 -3.44
CA ASP A 102 -7.96 22.05 -2.88
C ASP A 102 -7.82 23.07 -1.73
N MET A 103 -6.78 22.94 -0.92
CA MET A 103 -6.48 23.88 0.16
C MET A 103 -6.02 25.24 -0.36
N PHE A 104 -5.14 25.24 -1.35
CA PHE A 104 -4.65 26.45 -1.98
C PHE A 104 -5.77 27.23 -2.65
N ASP A 105 -6.64 26.55 -3.40
CA ASP A 105 -7.81 27.17 -4.03
C ASP A 105 -8.75 27.80 -3.01
N LYS A 106 -8.95 27.17 -1.85
CA LYS A 106 -9.77 27.73 -0.77
C LYS A 106 -9.14 28.91 -0.07
N ILE A 107 -7.81 28.95 0.04
CA ILE A 107 -7.09 30.10 0.63
C ILE A 107 -7.21 31.29 -0.30
N LEU A 108 -7.07 31.12 -1.61
CA LEU A 108 -7.21 32.18 -2.61
C LEU A 108 -8.62 32.80 -2.65
N LEU A 109 -9.64 32.00 -2.39
CA LEU A 109 -11.05 32.45 -2.41
C LEU A 109 -11.46 33.17 -1.10
N ARG A 110 -10.63 33.15 -0.06
CA ARG A 110 -10.93 33.87 1.19
C ARG A 110 -10.38 35.29 1.13
N SER A 111 -11.26 36.25 1.51
CA SER A 111 -10.99 37.67 1.55
C SER A 111 -9.71 38.05 2.31
N SER A 112 -9.04 39.12 1.84
CA SER A 112 -7.74 39.64 2.27
C SER A 112 -7.60 40.05 3.75
N SER A 113 -8.67 39.98 4.55
CA SER A 113 -8.65 40.37 5.98
C SER A 113 -7.88 39.37 6.89
N LEU A 114 -7.41 38.24 6.37
CA LEU A 114 -6.64 37.24 7.10
C LEU A 114 -5.15 37.21 6.71
N TYR A 115 -4.71 38.15 5.89
CA TYR A 115 -3.31 38.26 5.45
C TYR A 115 -2.45 38.97 6.50
N ASP A 116 -2.33 38.39 7.68
CA ASP A 116 -1.18 38.66 8.54
C ASP A 116 -0.06 37.70 8.10
N GLU A 117 1.01 38.22 7.50
CA GLU A 117 2.09 37.44 6.85
C GLU A 117 2.65 36.34 7.77
N SER A 118 2.69 36.59 9.08
CA SER A 118 3.20 35.65 10.08
C SER A 118 2.29 34.43 10.32
N VAL A 119 0.98 34.59 10.11
CA VAL A 119 -0.02 33.54 10.33
C VAL A 119 -0.14 32.66 9.09
N THR A 120 -0.05 33.25 7.90
CA THR A 120 -0.18 32.55 6.61
C THR A 120 0.93 31.52 6.41
N GLY A 121 2.19 31.88 6.69
CA GLY A 121 3.33 30.98 6.56
C GLY A 121 3.25 29.77 7.49
N LYS A 122 2.86 29.98 8.75
CA LYS A 122 2.65 28.88 9.72
C LYS A 122 1.49 27.98 9.33
N LEU A 123 0.40 28.56 8.80
CA LEU A 123 -0.78 27.80 8.37
C LEU A 123 -0.47 26.90 7.18
N VAL A 124 0.22 27.41 6.17
CA VAL A 124 0.61 26.67 4.97
C VAL A 124 1.59 25.53 5.34
N SER A 125 2.58 25.81 6.20
CA SER A 125 3.51 24.80 6.68
C SER A 125 2.80 23.66 7.44
N LYS A 126 1.93 24.01 8.38
CA LYS A 126 1.19 23.04 9.17
C LYS A 126 0.27 22.18 8.31
N ILE A 127 -0.50 22.80 7.41
CA ILE A 127 -1.41 22.09 6.48
C ILE A 127 -0.63 21.12 5.58
N THR A 128 0.54 21.56 5.08
CA THR A 128 1.38 20.72 4.21
C THR A 128 1.90 19.49 4.97
N PHE A 129 2.37 19.69 6.19
CA PHE A 129 2.91 18.62 7.03
C PHE A 129 1.81 17.65 7.50
N ASP A 130 0.68 18.16 7.99
CA ASP A 130 -0.43 17.34 8.46
C ASP A 130 -1.05 16.50 7.32
N ALA A 131 -1.20 17.09 6.12
CA ALA A 131 -1.70 16.35 4.95
C ALA A 131 -0.77 15.21 4.53
N GLU A 132 0.55 15.41 4.62
CA GLU A 132 1.54 14.39 4.29
C GLU A 132 1.50 13.23 5.29
N GLN A 133 1.48 13.52 6.59
CA GLN A 133 1.37 12.49 7.64
C GLN A 133 0.10 11.66 7.53
N VAL A 134 -1.05 12.31 7.32
CA VAL A 134 -2.34 11.60 7.18
C VAL A 134 -2.35 10.71 5.95
N ALA A 135 -1.85 11.19 4.80
CA ALA A 135 -1.81 10.40 3.57
C ALA A 135 -0.83 9.22 3.69
N GLU A 136 0.33 9.42 4.32
CA GLU A 136 1.30 8.35 4.56
C GLU A 136 0.73 7.29 5.50
N ALA A 137 0.16 7.69 6.62
CA ALA A 137 -0.47 6.79 7.58
C ALA A 137 -1.61 5.99 6.94
N ALA A 138 -2.49 6.64 6.18
CA ALA A 138 -3.60 5.98 5.49
C ALA A 138 -3.10 4.99 4.43
N THR A 139 -2.11 5.37 3.63
CA THR A 139 -1.54 4.52 2.58
C THR A 139 -0.85 3.30 3.19
N LYS A 140 -0.08 3.50 4.27
CA LYS A 140 0.60 2.42 4.99
C LYS A 140 -0.40 1.46 5.64
N ALA A 141 -1.43 1.98 6.31
CA ALA A 141 -2.47 1.17 6.93
C ALA A 141 -3.20 0.29 5.91
N VAL A 142 -3.63 0.86 4.77
CA VAL A 142 -4.29 0.11 3.70
C VAL A 142 -3.36 -0.97 3.12
N THR A 143 -2.10 -0.64 2.89
CA THR A 143 -1.10 -1.61 2.37
C THR A 143 -0.92 -2.77 3.33
N THR A 144 -0.72 -2.49 4.62
CA THR A 144 -0.53 -3.51 5.66
C THR A 144 -1.76 -4.41 5.78
N VAL A 145 -2.95 -3.84 5.91
CA VAL A 145 -4.19 -4.62 6.08
C VAL A 145 -4.43 -5.55 4.88
N ILE A 146 -4.26 -5.06 3.65
CA ILE A 146 -4.49 -5.88 2.45
C ILE A 146 -3.38 -6.95 2.32
N LYS A 147 -2.12 -6.55 2.42
CA LYS A 147 -0.99 -7.45 2.22
C LYS A 147 -0.95 -8.54 3.29
N ASP A 148 -0.98 -8.16 4.56
CA ASP A 148 -0.87 -9.10 5.67
C ASP A 148 -2.15 -9.94 5.80
N GLY A 149 -3.32 -9.35 5.55
CA GLY A 149 -4.58 -10.08 5.47
C GLY A 149 -4.56 -11.18 4.41
N LEU A 150 -4.09 -10.89 3.20
CA LEU A 150 -3.93 -11.87 2.13
C LEU A 150 -2.92 -12.97 2.49
N THR A 151 -1.80 -12.59 3.12
CA THR A 151 -0.79 -13.56 3.57
C THR A 151 -1.33 -14.50 4.65
N ILE A 152 -2.08 -13.96 5.62
CA ILE A 152 -2.74 -14.76 6.67
C ILE A 152 -3.73 -15.76 6.05
N ILE A 153 -4.57 -15.31 5.12
CA ILE A 153 -5.54 -16.18 4.43
C ILE A 153 -4.79 -17.29 3.66
N GLY A 154 -3.70 -16.93 2.96
CA GLY A 154 -2.88 -17.88 2.23
C GLY A 154 -2.26 -18.95 3.14
N LEU A 155 -1.67 -18.54 4.27
CA LEU A 155 -1.05 -19.46 5.23
C LEU A 155 -2.09 -20.36 5.93
N LEU A 156 -3.26 -19.80 6.29
CA LEU A 156 -4.34 -20.60 6.85
C LEU A 156 -4.86 -21.63 5.85
N SER A 157 -5.01 -21.26 4.57
CA SER A 157 -5.42 -22.18 3.50
C SER A 157 -4.40 -23.30 3.25
N LEU A 158 -3.14 -23.09 3.60
CA LEU A 158 -2.10 -24.11 3.48
C LEU A 158 -2.10 -25.05 4.69
N MET A 159 -2.61 -24.59 5.83
CA MET A 159 -2.63 -25.37 7.07
C MET A 159 -3.83 -26.33 7.14
N PHE A 160 -4.93 -26.04 6.42
CA PHE A 160 -6.14 -26.87 6.32
C PHE A 160 -6.21 -27.62 5.00
#